data_e6c523377213128dda21e3db69631f7c
#
_entry.id   e6c523377213128dda21e3db69631f7c
#
_cell.length_a   1.000
_cell.length_b   1.000
_cell.length_c   1.000
_cell.angle_alpha   90.00
_cell.angle_beta   90.00
_cell.angle_gamma   90.00
#
_symmetry.space_group_name_H-M   'P 1'
#
loop_
_entity.id
_entity.type
_entity.pdbx_description
1 polymer ?
#
loop_
_entity_poly.entity_id
_entity_poly.type
_entity_poly.pdbx_seq_one_letter_code
_entity_poly.pdbx_strand_id
1 'polypeptide(L)'
;MKNRSSPARWLAIALLISPLALSWAPIDPSSVYALIGAREVSYSRAVFASFRELSITLGATLAVAMSLSVCLAYLSVLSMGFGRAVKSAFTMVESIPSILVALFFYAPVSGYLARHGSEASAIASLAVFIGAATVTALPEAVRGIAIPLTDLYYRKYSVSFRSYGFTKGRILAILTGSRAIRGSIARVAATVLMKTLVLDCSFGFVIQLGFGSYGTPAHLSPGALIAANRDALFEGGNPALFWLPSLALVAITGAFMIAILDGRAKEGR
;
A
#
# COMPACT_ATOMS: atom_id res chain seq x y z
N MET A 1 28.28 -11.25 -14.90
CA MET A 1 27.15 -11.26 -15.84
C MET A 1 26.15 -10.17 -15.43
N LYS A 2 25.95 -9.17 -16.27
CA LYS A 2 25.08 -8.01 -16.03
C LYS A 2 23.62 -8.46 -16.20
N ASN A 3 22.96 -8.83 -15.11
CA ASN A 3 21.54 -9.19 -15.16
C ASN A 3 20.73 -7.92 -15.40
N ARG A 4 20.55 -7.57 -16.67
CA ARG A 4 19.52 -6.60 -17.08
C ARG A 4 18.19 -7.26 -16.67
N SER A 5 17.49 -6.67 -15.69
CA SER A 5 16.08 -6.96 -15.50
C SER A 5 15.44 -6.97 -16.89
N SER A 6 14.88 -8.11 -17.30
CA SER A 6 14.43 -8.24 -18.70
C SER A 6 13.42 -7.11 -18.96
N PRO A 7 13.54 -6.36 -20.06
CA PRO A 7 12.61 -5.28 -20.38
C PRO A 7 11.16 -5.77 -20.36
N ALA A 8 10.95 -7.04 -20.66
CA ALA A 8 9.63 -7.69 -20.56
C ALA A 8 9.00 -7.62 -19.17
N ARG A 9 9.80 -7.69 -18.08
CA ARG A 9 9.25 -7.58 -16.70
C ARG A 9 8.76 -6.18 -16.39
N TRP A 10 9.51 -5.17 -16.78
CA TRP A 10 9.10 -3.78 -16.59
C TRP A 10 7.87 -3.45 -17.43
N LEU A 11 7.79 -3.97 -18.65
CA LEU A 11 6.58 -3.86 -19.47
C LEU A 11 5.38 -4.56 -18.82
N ALA A 12 5.58 -5.75 -18.26
CA ALA A 12 4.51 -6.45 -17.54
C ALA A 12 4.01 -5.65 -16.32
N ILE A 13 4.92 -5.11 -15.50
CA ILE A 13 4.56 -4.26 -14.36
C ILE A 13 3.82 -3.01 -14.83
N ALA A 14 4.31 -2.33 -15.86
CA ALA A 14 3.68 -1.12 -16.41
C ALA A 14 2.27 -1.41 -16.95
N LEU A 15 2.11 -2.53 -17.67
CA LEU A 15 0.80 -2.96 -18.18
C LEU A 15 -0.18 -3.27 -17.04
N LEU A 16 0.28 -4.00 -16.00
CA LEU A 16 -0.57 -4.40 -14.89
C LEU A 16 -0.96 -3.23 -13.97
N ILE A 17 -0.14 -2.16 -13.90
CA ILE A 17 -0.44 -0.94 -13.13
C ILE A 17 -1.24 0.07 -13.99
N SER A 18 -1.41 -0.17 -15.28
CA SER A 18 -2.13 0.74 -16.18
C SER A 18 -3.51 1.19 -15.68
N PRO A 19 -4.33 0.40 -14.94
CA PRO A 19 -5.61 0.86 -14.42
C PRO A 19 -5.48 2.06 -13.48
N LEU A 20 -4.41 2.10 -12.66
CA LEU A 20 -4.14 3.26 -11.78
C LEU A 20 -3.76 4.50 -12.59
N ALA A 21 -2.95 4.35 -13.63
CA ALA A 21 -2.56 5.46 -14.50
C ALA A 21 -3.76 5.98 -15.33
N LEU A 22 -4.56 5.07 -15.87
CA LEU A 22 -5.75 5.41 -16.64
C LEU A 22 -6.80 6.17 -15.82
N SER A 23 -6.89 5.93 -14.50
CA SER A 23 -7.81 6.65 -13.63
C SER A 23 -7.56 8.16 -13.55
N TRP A 24 -6.35 8.61 -13.94
CA TRP A 24 -5.95 10.02 -14.00
C TRP A 24 -6.05 10.64 -15.40
N ALA A 25 -6.29 9.81 -16.42
CA ALA A 25 -6.41 10.33 -17.77
C ALA A 25 -7.72 11.14 -17.92
N PRO A 26 -7.73 12.22 -18.68
CA PRO A 26 -8.92 12.99 -19.01
C PRO A 26 -9.74 12.26 -20.08
N ILE A 27 -10.10 11.01 -19.81
CA ILE A 27 -10.91 10.20 -20.71
C ILE A 27 -12.39 10.49 -20.42
N ASP A 28 -13.15 10.75 -21.48
CA ASP A 28 -14.59 10.86 -21.32
C ASP A 28 -15.15 9.50 -20.91
N PRO A 29 -15.79 9.40 -19.73
CA PRO A 29 -16.34 8.14 -19.22
C PRO A 29 -17.36 7.49 -20.18
N SER A 30 -17.97 8.26 -21.07
CA SER A 30 -18.93 7.76 -22.07
C SER A 30 -18.31 6.81 -23.08
N SER A 31 -17.03 6.98 -23.44
CA SER A 31 -16.33 6.09 -24.38
C SER A 31 -16.01 4.71 -23.77
N VAL A 32 -15.64 4.67 -22.49
CA VAL A 32 -15.42 3.41 -21.76
C VAL A 32 -16.74 2.68 -21.52
N TYR A 33 -17.79 3.44 -21.33
CA TYR A 33 -19.14 2.97 -21.15
C TYR A 33 -19.70 2.18 -22.36
N ALA A 34 -19.49 2.69 -23.56
CA ALA A 34 -19.87 2.00 -24.81
C ALA A 34 -19.18 0.63 -24.96
N LEU A 35 -17.93 0.51 -24.47
CA LEU A 35 -17.14 -0.71 -24.51
C LEU A 35 -17.66 -1.79 -23.52
N ILE A 36 -18.23 -1.40 -22.39
CA ILE A 36 -18.65 -2.31 -21.31
C ILE A 36 -20.13 -2.68 -21.44
N GLY A 37 -20.89 -2.02 -22.34
CA GLY A 37 -22.32 -2.24 -22.52
C GLY A 37 -23.18 -1.82 -21.32
N ALA A 38 -22.63 -1.03 -20.43
CA ALA A 38 -23.31 -0.55 -19.24
C ALA A 38 -24.23 0.63 -19.57
N ARG A 39 -25.41 0.73 -19.02
CA ARG A 39 -26.37 1.80 -19.33
C ARG A 39 -26.24 3.07 -18.49
N GLU A 40 -25.32 3.09 -17.50
CA GLU A 40 -25.23 4.20 -16.55
C GLU A 40 -23.87 4.91 -16.58
N VAL A 41 -23.83 6.14 -17.04
CA VAL A 41 -22.63 7.02 -17.04
C VAL A 41 -22.06 7.20 -15.63
N SER A 42 -22.89 7.08 -14.59
CA SER A 42 -22.48 7.15 -13.18
C SER A 42 -21.48 6.06 -12.77
N TYR A 43 -21.62 4.84 -13.31
CA TYR A 43 -20.74 3.72 -12.94
C TYR A 43 -19.31 3.90 -13.42
N SER A 44 -19.08 4.30 -14.67
CA SER A 44 -17.73 4.52 -15.18
C SER A 44 -17.01 5.64 -14.41
N ARG A 45 -17.73 6.70 -14.05
CA ARG A 45 -17.20 7.75 -13.18
C ARG A 45 -16.81 7.21 -11.79
N ALA A 46 -17.65 6.36 -11.20
CA ALA A 46 -17.37 5.72 -9.92
C ALA A 46 -16.13 4.81 -9.99
N VAL A 47 -15.95 4.04 -11.06
CA VAL A 47 -14.74 3.22 -11.29
C VAL A 47 -13.50 4.10 -11.35
N PHE A 48 -13.47 5.14 -12.20
CA PHE A 48 -12.32 6.03 -12.30
C PHE A 48 -12.04 6.74 -10.96
N ALA A 49 -13.07 7.23 -10.28
CA ALA A 49 -12.93 7.89 -8.98
C ALA A 49 -12.36 6.93 -7.93
N SER A 50 -12.82 5.67 -7.86
CA SER A 50 -12.34 4.69 -6.89
C SER A 50 -10.87 4.31 -7.12
N PHE A 51 -10.44 4.11 -8.36
CA PHE A 51 -9.03 3.83 -8.66
C PHE A 51 -8.13 5.06 -8.47
N ARG A 52 -8.66 6.26 -8.70
CA ARG A 52 -7.96 7.51 -8.40
C ARG A 52 -7.73 7.69 -6.90
N GLU A 53 -8.75 7.47 -6.09
CA GLU A 53 -8.65 7.51 -4.64
C GLU A 53 -7.69 6.43 -4.11
N LEU A 54 -7.79 5.20 -4.62
CA LEU A 54 -6.83 4.14 -4.35
C LEU A 54 -5.39 4.57 -4.66
N SER A 55 -5.15 5.23 -5.80
CA SER A 55 -3.80 5.69 -6.17
C SER A 55 -3.25 6.73 -5.20
N ILE A 56 -4.08 7.65 -4.70
CA ILE A 56 -3.73 8.63 -3.67
C ILE A 56 -3.41 7.92 -2.35
N THR A 57 -4.26 6.99 -1.94
CA THR A 57 -4.06 6.19 -0.71
C THR A 57 -2.75 5.40 -0.76
N LEU A 58 -2.49 4.70 -1.87
CA LEU A 58 -1.26 3.94 -2.07
C LEU A 58 -0.03 4.86 -2.03
N GLY A 59 -0.07 5.99 -2.74
CA GLY A 59 1.05 6.94 -2.80
C GLY A 59 1.33 7.60 -1.45
N ALA A 60 0.30 8.07 -0.76
CA ALA A 60 0.42 8.72 0.54
C ALA A 60 0.89 7.73 1.63
N THR A 61 0.27 6.54 1.69
CA THR A 61 0.70 5.50 2.64
C THR A 61 2.15 5.07 2.37
N LEU A 62 2.54 4.90 1.11
CA LEU A 62 3.91 4.57 0.75
C LEU A 62 4.89 5.65 1.26
N ALA A 63 4.61 6.93 0.99
CA ALA A 63 5.46 8.04 1.40
C ALA A 63 5.63 8.08 2.92
N VAL A 64 4.54 8.01 3.68
CA VAL A 64 4.56 8.07 5.15
C VAL A 64 5.19 6.80 5.74
N ALA A 65 4.75 5.61 5.30
CA ALA A 65 5.25 4.35 5.83
C ALA A 65 6.74 4.14 5.54
N MET A 66 7.22 4.48 4.34
CA MET A 66 8.65 4.35 3.99
C MET A 66 9.51 5.32 4.78
N SER A 67 9.08 6.57 4.92
CA SER A 67 9.82 7.57 5.71
C SER A 67 9.97 7.13 7.17
N LEU A 68 8.87 6.71 7.79
CA LEU A 68 8.87 6.20 9.16
C LEU A 68 9.66 4.90 9.29
N SER A 69 9.53 3.97 8.33
CA SER A 69 10.23 2.68 8.37
C SER A 69 11.74 2.83 8.27
N VAL A 70 12.24 3.71 7.41
CA VAL A 70 13.68 3.99 7.30
C VAL A 70 14.20 4.63 8.60
N CYS A 71 13.47 5.59 9.14
CA CYS A 71 13.83 6.26 10.40
C CYS A 71 13.85 5.27 11.57
N LEU A 72 12.77 4.49 11.75
CA LEU A 72 12.66 3.52 12.85
C LEU A 72 13.66 2.37 12.71
N ALA A 73 13.90 1.89 11.48
CA ALA A 73 14.91 0.86 11.23
C ALA A 73 16.31 1.38 11.58
N TYR A 74 16.67 2.59 11.15
CA TYR A 74 17.93 3.22 11.50
C TYR A 74 18.09 3.35 13.02
N LEU A 75 17.10 3.89 13.74
CA LEU A 75 17.13 4.07 15.19
C LEU A 75 17.19 2.72 15.94
N SER A 76 16.46 1.71 15.44
CA SER A 76 16.47 0.37 16.03
C SER A 76 17.83 -0.31 15.94
N VAL A 77 18.56 -0.09 14.85
CA VAL A 77 19.93 -0.64 14.69
C VAL A 77 20.93 0.21 15.48
N LEU A 78 20.71 1.53 15.60
CA LEU A 78 21.59 2.44 16.35
C LEU A 78 21.56 2.11 17.86
N SER A 79 20.38 1.92 18.44
CA SER A 79 20.18 1.68 19.89
C SER A 79 19.51 0.34 20.14
N MET A 80 20.19 -0.57 20.84
CA MET A 80 19.63 -1.88 21.21
C MET A 80 18.40 -1.78 22.12
N GLY A 81 18.36 -0.78 23.02
CA GLY A 81 17.20 -0.58 23.90
C GLY A 81 15.97 -0.16 23.12
N PHE A 82 16.12 0.82 22.24
CA PHE A 82 15.06 1.27 21.35
C PHE A 82 14.60 0.16 20.41
N GLY A 83 15.54 -0.60 19.83
CA GLY A 83 15.21 -1.72 18.94
C GLY A 83 14.37 -2.81 19.62
N ARG A 84 14.62 -3.12 20.92
CA ARG A 84 13.80 -4.05 21.69
C ARG A 84 12.40 -3.51 21.94
N ALA A 85 12.26 -2.24 22.31
CA ALA A 85 10.97 -1.60 22.53
C ALA A 85 10.12 -1.58 21.26
N VAL A 86 10.71 -1.18 20.13
CA VAL A 86 10.04 -1.19 18.82
C VAL A 86 9.61 -2.59 18.42
N LYS A 87 10.48 -3.60 18.60
CA LYS A 87 10.13 -4.99 18.29
C LYS A 87 8.95 -5.47 19.13
N SER A 88 8.93 -5.17 20.44
CA SER A 88 7.83 -5.54 21.34
C SER A 88 6.52 -4.88 20.91
N ALA A 89 6.53 -3.57 20.65
CA ALA A 89 5.36 -2.83 20.18
C ALA A 89 4.82 -3.39 18.84
N PHE A 90 5.70 -3.71 17.91
CA PHE A 90 5.30 -4.27 16.62
C PHE A 90 4.72 -5.68 16.73
N THR A 91 5.22 -6.51 17.63
CA THR A 91 4.64 -7.83 17.88
C THR A 91 3.19 -7.71 18.38
N MET A 92 2.88 -6.69 19.19
CA MET A 92 1.49 -6.41 19.61
C MET A 92 0.60 -6.01 18.41
N VAL A 93 1.09 -5.12 17.54
CA VAL A 93 0.31 -4.71 16.36
C VAL A 93 0.08 -5.87 15.40
N GLU A 94 1.08 -6.74 15.19
CA GLU A 94 0.98 -7.89 14.30
C GLU A 94 0.07 -9.01 14.83
N SER A 95 -0.18 -9.06 16.13
CA SER A 95 -1.13 -10.02 16.71
C SER A 95 -2.59 -9.68 16.37
N ILE A 96 -2.87 -8.44 15.95
CA ILE A 96 -4.20 -7.98 15.58
C ILE A 96 -4.35 -8.03 14.05
N PRO A 97 -5.42 -8.62 13.51
CA PRO A 97 -5.71 -8.55 12.08
C PRO A 97 -5.75 -7.11 11.58
N SER A 98 -5.07 -6.81 10.48
CA SER A 98 -4.90 -5.45 9.96
C SER A 98 -6.23 -4.72 9.71
N ILE A 99 -7.26 -5.46 9.31
CA ILE A 99 -8.60 -4.89 9.11
C ILE A 99 -9.23 -4.40 10.42
N LEU A 100 -9.01 -5.10 11.53
CA LEU A 100 -9.48 -4.66 12.85
C LEU A 100 -8.75 -3.41 13.31
N VAL A 101 -7.44 -3.32 13.06
CA VAL A 101 -6.69 -2.09 13.33
C VAL A 101 -7.29 -0.92 12.55
N ALA A 102 -7.57 -1.10 11.26
CA ALA A 102 -8.20 -0.06 10.45
C ALA A 102 -9.58 0.35 10.98
N LEU A 103 -10.40 -0.62 11.39
CA LEU A 103 -11.72 -0.35 11.98
C LEU A 103 -11.61 0.41 13.32
N PHE A 104 -10.65 0.09 14.18
CA PHE A 104 -10.43 0.81 15.44
C PHE A 104 -10.05 2.28 15.21
N PHE A 105 -9.25 2.57 14.18
CA PHE A 105 -8.92 3.94 13.83
C PHE A 105 -10.11 4.66 13.20
N TYR A 106 -10.88 3.97 12.37
CA TYR A 106 -11.97 4.58 11.61
C TYR A 106 -13.26 4.75 12.40
N ALA A 107 -13.61 3.82 13.29
CA ALA A 107 -14.88 3.85 14.03
C ALA A 107 -15.12 5.17 14.82
N PRO A 108 -14.16 5.71 15.58
CA PRO A 108 -14.37 7.00 16.27
C PRO A 108 -14.61 8.16 15.31
N VAL A 109 -13.89 8.14 14.17
CA VAL A 109 -13.94 9.21 13.17
C VAL A 109 -15.23 9.14 12.37
N SER A 110 -15.68 7.95 11.98
CA SER A 110 -16.95 7.77 11.26
C SER A 110 -18.13 8.30 12.06
N GLY A 111 -18.17 8.07 13.36
CA GLY A 111 -19.20 8.61 14.26
C GLY A 111 -19.16 10.14 14.37
N TYR A 112 -17.98 10.74 14.37
CA TYR A 112 -17.82 12.19 14.34
C TYR A 112 -18.26 12.79 12.99
N LEU A 113 -17.83 12.18 11.89
CA LEU A 113 -18.14 12.62 10.53
C LEU A 113 -19.63 12.51 10.21
N ALA A 114 -20.31 11.46 10.68
CA ALA A 114 -21.76 11.29 10.53
C ALA A 114 -22.55 12.42 11.18
N ARG A 115 -22.02 13.07 12.23
CA ARG A 115 -22.66 14.17 12.93
C ARG A 115 -22.39 15.55 12.32
N HIS A 116 -21.28 15.71 11.58
CA HIS A 116 -20.78 17.02 11.14
C HIS A 116 -20.73 17.21 9.62
N GLY A 117 -21.29 16.30 8.84
CA GLY A 117 -21.43 16.22 7.39
C GLY A 117 -20.88 17.40 6.55
N SER A 118 -19.60 17.38 6.17
CA SER A 118 -19.00 18.36 5.27
C SER A 118 -17.93 17.71 4.37
N GLU A 119 -17.52 18.40 3.29
CA GLU A 119 -16.43 17.97 2.40
C GLU A 119 -15.10 17.75 3.17
N ALA A 120 -14.85 18.48 4.25
CA ALA A 120 -13.75 18.26 5.17
C ALA A 120 -13.74 16.83 5.76
N SER A 121 -14.89 16.16 5.78
CA SER A 121 -15.05 14.79 6.25
C SER A 121 -14.34 13.76 5.38
N ALA A 122 -14.32 13.93 4.06
CA ALA A 122 -13.68 12.98 3.14
C ALA A 122 -12.15 12.97 3.30
N ILE A 123 -11.54 14.16 3.43
CA ILE A 123 -10.09 14.30 3.65
C ILE A 123 -9.69 13.73 5.01
N ALA A 124 -10.46 13.99 6.06
CA ALA A 124 -10.22 13.44 7.38
C ALA A 124 -10.32 11.91 7.40
N SER A 125 -11.35 11.35 6.74
CA SER A 125 -11.51 9.90 6.57
C SER A 125 -10.32 9.27 5.87
N LEU A 126 -9.88 9.87 4.77
CA LEU A 126 -8.72 9.40 4.01
C LEU A 126 -7.42 9.47 4.85
N ALA A 127 -7.21 10.58 5.58
CA ALA A 127 -6.04 10.75 6.42
C ALA A 127 -5.98 9.69 7.55
N VAL A 128 -7.12 9.41 8.18
CA VAL A 128 -7.22 8.37 9.23
C VAL A 128 -6.95 6.99 8.64
N PHE A 129 -7.47 6.70 7.45
CA PHE A 129 -7.20 5.43 6.77
C PHE A 129 -5.73 5.28 6.40
N ILE A 130 -5.08 6.33 5.87
CA ILE A 130 -3.64 6.35 5.58
C ILE A 130 -2.83 6.09 6.87
N GLY A 131 -3.24 6.68 7.99
CA GLY A 131 -2.64 6.44 9.30
C GLY A 131 -2.75 4.97 9.73
N ALA A 132 -3.94 4.39 9.62
CA ALA A 132 -4.19 2.99 9.94
C ALA A 132 -3.39 2.04 9.04
N ALA A 133 -3.39 2.27 7.74
CA ALA A 133 -2.63 1.49 6.77
C ALA A 133 -1.11 1.59 7.04
N THR A 134 -0.62 2.78 7.40
CA THR A 134 0.77 2.98 7.81
C THR A 134 1.11 2.15 9.04
N VAL A 135 0.31 2.22 10.10
CA VAL A 135 0.55 1.48 11.36
C VAL A 135 0.60 -0.02 11.11
N THR A 136 -0.28 -0.56 10.26
CA THR A 136 -0.31 -2.00 9.94
C THR A 136 0.86 -2.45 9.06
N ALA A 137 1.40 -1.57 8.21
CA ALA A 137 2.53 -1.87 7.34
C ALA A 137 3.90 -1.71 8.01
N LEU A 138 4.01 -0.83 9.02
CA LEU A 138 5.27 -0.48 9.70
C LEU A 138 6.06 -1.68 10.24
N PRO A 139 5.47 -2.67 10.94
CA PRO A 139 6.25 -3.75 11.55
C PRO A 139 7.09 -4.53 10.54
N GLU A 140 6.48 -4.94 9.44
CA GLU A 140 7.17 -5.68 8.39
C GLU A 140 8.14 -4.79 7.61
N ALA A 141 7.76 -3.54 7.34
CA ALA A 141 8.60 -2.59 6.63
C ALA A 141 9.88 -2.26 7.41
N VAL A 142 9.77 -2.02 8.71
CA VAL A 142 10.93 -1.76 9.59
C VAL A 142 11.84 -2.98 9.66
N ARG A 143 11.29 -4.18 9.82
CA ARG A 143 12.09 -5.43 9.82
C ARG A 143 12.78 -5.66 8.48
N GLY A 144 12.09 -5.43 7.38
CA GLY A 144 12.63 -5.59 6.03
C GLY A 144 13.81 -4.67 5.71
N ILE A 145 13.97 -3.57 6.46
CA ILE A 145 15.10 -2.64 6.35
C ILE A 145 16.13 -2.89 7.46
N ALA A 146 15.71 -3.09 8.71
CA ALA A 146 16.59 -3.22 9.86
C ALA A 146 17.47 -4.47 9.80
N ILE A 147 16.92 -5.61 9.35
CA ILE A 147 17.68 -6.87 9.25
C ILE A 147 18.84 -6.73 8.25
N PRO A 148 18.63 -6.36 6.98
CA PRO A 148 19.72 -6.17 6.03
C PRO A 148 20.71 -5.08 6.48
N LEU A 149 20.23 -4.02 7.11
CA LEU A 149 21.10 -2.94 7.62
C LEU A 149 22.02 -3.46 8.73
N THR A 150 21.50 -4.31 9.62
CA THR A 150 22.26 -4.96 10.68
C THR A 150 23.33 -5.90 10.09
N ASP A 151 22.94 -6.75 9.11
CA ASP A 151 23.85 -7.67 8.46
C ASP A 151 24.99 -6.93 7.76
N LEU A 152 24.69 -5.84 7.07
CA LEU A 152 25.70 -4.99 6.44
C LEU A 152 26.64 -4.33 7.46
N TYR A 153 26.12 -3.94 8.64
CA TYR A 153 26.94 -3.34 9.69
C TYR A 153 27.96 -4.29 10.27
N TYR A 154 27.71 -5.61 10.29
CA TYR A 154 28.64 -6.62 10.79
C TYR A 154 29.59 -7.21 9.71
N ARG A 155 29.44 -6.81 8.44
CA ARG A 155 30.34 -7.25 7.37
C ARG A 155 31.74 -6.64 7.48
N LYS A 156 32.73 -7.31 6.88
CA LYS A 156 34.16 -6.96 6.94
C LYS A 156 34.47 -5.49 6.59
N TYR A 157 33.83 -4.94 5.56
CA TYR A 157 34.04 -3.54 5.17
C TYR A 157 33.57 -2.53 6.22
N SER A 158 32.54 -2.84 7.00
CA SER A 158 32.09 -1.99 8.12
C SER A 158 33.08 -2.04 9.29
N VAL A 159 33.83 -3.14 9.45
CA VAL A 159 34.93 -3.23 10.42
C VAL A 159 36.04 -2.23 10.07
N SER A 160 36.37 -2.09 8.77
CA SER A 160 37.34 -1.08 8.33
C SER A 160 36.91 0.32 8.67
N PHE A 161 35.62 0.69 8.49
CA PHE A 161 35.14 2.01 8.92
C PHE A 161 35.29 2.23 10.43
N ARG A 162 35.08 1.19 11.23
CA ARG A 162 35.28 1.25 12.68
C ARG A 162 36.74 1.45 13.04
N SER A 163 37.68 0.81 12.37
CA SER A 163 39.11 1.00 12.61
C SER A 163 39.60 2.41 12.25
N TYR A 164 38.92 3.10 11.32
CA TYR A 164 39.15 4.50 11.00
C TYR A 164 38.44 5.47 11.96
N GLY A 165 37.82 4.98 13.06
CA GLY A 165 37.20 5.84 14.08
C GLY A 165 35.79 6.36 13.69
N PHE A 166 35.16 5.85 12.67
CA PHE A 166 33.81 6.27 12.33
C PHE A 166 32.80 5.82 13.41
N THR A 167 31.94 6.74 13.84
CA THR A 167 30.85 6.42 14.77
C THR A 167 29.82 5.50 14.15
N LYS A 168 29.12 4.72 14.98
CA LYS A 168 28.07 3.78 14.54
C LYS A 168 27.02 4.49 13.67
N GLY A 169 26.55 5.67 14.08
CA GLY A 169 25.56 6.46 13.32
C GLY A 169 26.06 6.84 11.93
N ARG A 170 27.30 7.30 11.80
CA ARG A 170 27.87 7.66 10.50
C ARG A 170 28.01 6.46 9.56
N ILE A 171 28.40 5.30 10.08
CA ILE A 171 28.48 4.06 9.31
C ILE A 171 27.09 3.67 8.81
N LEU A 172 26.07 3.66 9.70
CA LEU A 172 24.70 3.30 9.34
C LEU A 172 24.11 4.27 8.30
N ALA A 173 24.38 5.57 8.40
CA ALA A 173 23.94 6.56 7.41
C ALA A 173 24.53 6.27 6.02
N ILE A 174 25.83 5.95 5.94
CA ILE A 174 26.49 5.57 4.69
C ILE A 174 25.88 4.27 4.13
N LEU A 175 25.62 3.29 4.98
CA LEU A 175 25.04 2.00 4.59
C LEU A 175 23.62 2.14 4.08
N THR A 176 22.79 2.98 4.70
CA THR A 176 21.41 3.25 4.27
C THR A 176 21.36 3.85 2.86
N GLY A 177 22.34 4.70 2.49
CA GLY A 177 22.47 5.25 1.14
C GLY A 177 23.07 4.28 0.11
N SER A 178 23.58 3.13 0.54
CA SER A 178 24.32 2.20 -0.32
C SER A 178 23.42 1.45 -1.30
N ARG A 179 24.04 1.00 -2.42
CA ARG A 179 23.33 0.16 -3.39
C ARG A 179 22.89 -1.20 -2.81
N ALA A 180 23.58 -1.69 -1.78
CA ALA A 180 23.28 -2.96 -1.15
C ALA A 180 21.89 -2.99 -0.48
N ILE A 181 21.44 -1.84 0.07
CA ILE A 181 20.13 -1.73 0.72
C ILE A 181 19.00 -1.34 -0.24
N ARG A 182 19.31 -0.79 -1.42
CA ARG A 182 18.28 -0.35 -2.38
C ARG A 182 17.33 -1.47 -2.80
N GLY A 183 17.83 -2.71 -2.95
CA GLY A 183 17.00 -3.88 -3.27
C GLY A 183 15.98 -4.17 -2.16
N SER A 184 16.43 -4.15 -0.91
CA SER A 184 15.56 -4.34 0.27
C SER A 184 14.52 -3.24 0.37
N ILE A 185 14.92 -1.97 0.18
CA ILE A 185 14.00 -0.82 0.20
C ILE A 185 12.92 -0.97 -0.90
N ALA A 186 13.31 -1.33 -2.12
CA ALA A 186 12.36 -1.52 -3.22
C ALA A 186 11.37 -2.66 -2.95
N ARG A 187 11.85 -3.76 -2.38
CA ARG A 187 10.99 -4.89 -1.97
C ARG A 187 10.03 -4.48 -0.87
N VAL A 188 10.51 -3.77 0.17
CA VAL A 188 9.68 -3.26 1.26
C VAL A 188 8.62 -2.30 0.72
N ALA A 189 8.98 -1.41 -0.19
CA ALA A 189 8.03 -0.51 -0.84
C ALA A 189 6.91 -1.28 -1.56
N ALA A 190 7.26 -2.31 -2.33
CA ALA A 190 6.26 -3.15 -3.01
C ALA A 190 5.38 -3.92 -2.01
N THR A 191 5.94 -4.41 -0.89
CA THR A 191 5.18 -5.06 0.18
C THR A 191 4.21 -4.09 0.86
N VAL A 192 4.64 -2.85 1.15
CA VAL A 192 3.78 -1.80 1.70
C VAL A 192 2.62 -1.49 0.76
N LEU A 193 2.89 -1.32 -0.53
CA LEU A 193 1.85 -1.08 -1.55
C LEU A 193 0.85 -2.22 -1.62
N MET A 194 1.33 -3.47 -1.63
CA MET A 194 0.46 -4.65 -1.66
C MET A 194 -0.43 -4.73 -0.40
N LYS A 195 0.14 -4.53 0.79
CA LYS A 195 -0.64 -4.53 2.04
C LYS A 195 -1.67 -3.42 2.08
N THR A 196 -1.30 -2.22 1.65
CA THR A 196 -2.22 -1.08 1.59
C THR A 196 -3.36 -1.35 0.61
N LEU A 197 -3.07 -1.91 -0.56
CA LEU A 197 -4.08 -2.30 -1.56
C LEU A 197 -5.08 -3.31 -0.97
N VAL A 198 -4.57 -4.39 -0.36
CA VAL A 198 -5.43 -5.43 0.24
C VAL A 198 -6.26 -4.85 1.38
N LEU A 199 -5.66 -4.01 2.23
CA LEU A 199 -6.37 -3.39 3.34
C LEU A 199 -7.46 -2.44 2.84
N ASP A 200 -7.17 -1.58 1.85
CA ASP A 200 -8.11 -0.63 1.27
C ASP A 200 -9.32 -1.32 0.67
N CYS A 201 -9.07 -2.35 -0.15
CA CYS A 201 -10.14 -3.12 -0.78
C CYS A 201 -10.98 -3.89 0.23
N SER A 202 -10.33 -4.56 1.20
CA SER A 202 -11.02 -5.32 2.23
C SER A 202 -11.85 -4.42 3.15
N PHE A 203 -11.29 -3.28 3.54
CA PHE A 203 -11.95 -2.31 4.39
C PHE A 203 -13.17 -1.69 3.69
N GLY A 204 -13.01 -1.26 2.44
CA GLY A 204 -14.11 -0.72 1.63
C GLY A 204 -15.22 -1.75 1.42
N PHE A 205 -14.86 -3.02 1.17
CA PHE A 205 -15.82 -4.11 1.04
C PHE A 205 -16.62 -4.33 2.33
N VAL A 206 -15.94 -4.39 3.49
CA VAL A 206 -16.60 -4.60 4.80
C VAL A 206 -17.51 -3.42 5.16
N ILE A 207 -17.06 -2.18 4.95
CA ILE A 207 -17.89 -1.00 5.23
C ILE A 207 -19.14 -0.99 4.37
N GLN A 208 -19.02 -1.26 3.07
CA GLN A 208 -20.17 -1.28 2.17
C GLN A 208 -21.19 -2.35 2.56
N LEU A 209 -20.77 -3.51 3.05
CA LEU A 209 -21.65 -4.58 3.50
C LEU A 209 -22.29 -4.31 4.85
N GLY A 210 -21.54 -3.75 5.81
CA GLY A 210 -21.98 -3.63 7.19
C GLY A 210 -22.50 -2.24 7.59
N PHE A 211 -21.95 -1.19 6.98
CA PHE A 211 -22.23 0.21 7.35
C PHE A 211 -22.78 1.03 6.18
N GLY A 212 -23.10 0.41 5.07
CA GLY A 212 -23.35 1.02 3.76
C GLY A 212 -24.55 1.96 3.62
N SER A 213 -25.23 2.34 4.70
CA SER A 213 -26.40 3.23 4.62
C SER A 213 -26.24 4.57 5.33
N TYR A 214 -25.09 4.91 5.83
CA TYR A 214 -24.95 6.10 6.68
C TYR A 214 -24.63 7.40 5.94
N GLY A 215 -24.95 7.53 4.64
CA GLY A 215 -24.98 8.83 3.94
C GLY A 215 -23.67 9.66 3.95
N THR A 216 -22.64 9.17 4.62
CA THR A 216 -21.31 9.75 4.54
C THR A 216 -20.68 9.34 3.21
N PRO A 217 -19.96 10.22 2.52
CA PRO A 217 -19.11 9.82 1.42
C PRO A 217 -18.10 8.82 2.00
N ALA A 218 -18.50 7.54 1.98
CA ALA A 218 -17.65 6.45 2.37
C ALA A 218 -16.41 6.53 1.50
N HIS A 219 -15.28 6.19 2.05
CA HIS A 219 -14.05 5.95 1.31
C HIS A 219 -14.37 5.14 0.05
N LEU A 220 -14.26 5.78 -1.11
CA LEU A 220 -14.65 5.20 -2.39
C LEU A 220 -13.54 4.29 -2.88
N SER A 221 -13.43 3.09 -2.31
CA SER A 221 -12.44 2.10 -2.74
C SER A 221 -13.01 1.18 -3.82
N PRO A 222 -12.16 0.57 -4.65
CA PRO A 222 -12.60 -0.47 -5.59
C PRO A 222 -13.28 -1.65 -4.89
N GLY A 223 -12.89 -1.98 -3.65
CA GLY A 223 -13.54 -3.01 -2.84
C GLY A 223 -14.98 -2.66 -2.49
N ALA A 224 -15.26 -1.41 -2.13
CA ALA A 224 -16.61 -0.92 -1.89
C ALA A 224 -17.47 -0.98 -3.16
N LEU A 225 -16.87 -0.65 -4.32
CA LEU A 225 -17.55 -0.72 -5.61
C LEU A 225 -17.93 -2.17 -5.98
N ILE A 226 -17.04 -3.13 -5.74
CA ILE A 226 -17.31 -4.56 -5.94
C ILE A 226 -18.46 -5.02 -5.04
N ALA A 227 -18.43 -4.64 -3.76
CA ALA A 227 -19.50 -4.99 -2.81
C ALA A 227 -20.85 -4.40 -3.19
N ALA A 228 -20.88 -3.15 -3.66
CA ALA A 228 -22.09 -2.48 -4.11
C ALA A 228 -22.71 -3.14 -5.34
N ASN A 229 -21.89 -3.73 -6.21
CA ASN A 229 -22.35 -4.38 -7.46
C ASN A 229 -22.39 -5.91 -7.37
N ARG A 230 -22.40 -6.49 -6.16
CA ARG A 230 -22.47 -7.96 -5.98
C ARG A 230 -23.70 -8.58 -6.63
N ASP A 231 -24.83 -7.87 -6.59
CA ASP A 231 -26.10 -8.36 -7.12
C ASP A 231 -26.12 -8.42 -8.66
N ALA A 232 -25.15 -7.75 -9.32
CA ALA A 232 -24.95 -7.84 -10.77
C ALA A 232 -24.51 -9.23 -11.26
N LEU A 233 -24.12 -10.13 -10.35
CA LEU A 233 -23.79 -11.53 -10.67
C LEU A 233 -25.01 -12.43 -10.79
N PHE A 234 -26.18 -12.01 -10.31
CA PHE A 234 -27.42 -12.78 -10.35
C PHE A 234 -28.20 -12.54 -11.65
N GLU A 235 -29.24 -13.34 -11.85
CA GLU A 235 -30.07 -13.30 -13.07
C GLU A 235 -30.61 -11.90 -13.38
N GLY A 236 -30.37 -11.44 -14.62
CA GLY A 236 -30.76 -10.11 -15.10
C GLY A 236 -29.75 -8.99 -14.85
N GLY A 237 -28.68 -9.24 -14.08
CA GLY A 237 -27.60 -8.27 -13.85
C GLY A 237 -26.55 -8.25 -14.97
N ASN A 238 -25.72 -7.19 -15.00
CA ASN A 238 -24.56 -7.12 -15.88
C ASN A 238 -23.29 -7.54 -15.11
N PRO A 239 -22.77 -8.76 -15.32
CA PRO A 239 -21.63 -9.27 -14.56
C PRO A 239 -20.34 -8.46 -14.78
N ALA A 240 -20.25 -7.67 -15.86
CA ALA A 240 -19.10 -6.81 -16.13
C ALA A 240 -18.91 -5.76 -15.02
N LEU A 241 -19.99 -5.32 -14.36
CA LEU A 241 -19.92 -4.34 -13.26
C LEU A 241 -19.17 -4.88 -12.04
N PHE A 242 -19.20 -6.17 -11.82
CA PHE A 242 -18.46 -6.83 -10.75
C PHE A 242 -17.04 -7.21 -11.20
N TRP A 243 -16.92 -7.82 -12.38
CA TRP A 243 -15.65 -8.39 -12.82
C TRP A 243 -14.61 -7.35 -13.24
N LEU A 244 -15.02 -6.20 -13.80
CA LEU A 244 -14.09 -5.19 -14.28
C LEU A 244 -13.17 -4.65 -13.16
N PRO A 245 -13.68 -4.11 -12.02
CA PRO A 245 -12.82 -3.66 -10.94
C PRO A 245 -12.07 -4.82 -10.29
N SER A 246 -12.67 -6.02 -10.21
CA SER A 246 -12.02 -7.20 -9.63
C SER A 246 -10.79 -7.62 -10.43
N LEU A 247 -10.89 -7.72 -11.76
CA LEU A 247 -9.77 -8.08 -12.64
C LEU A 247 -8.67 -7.00 -12.60
N ALA A 248 -9.03 -5.72 -12.55
CA ALA A 248 -8.07 -4.64 -12.42
C ALA A 248 -7.29 -4.74 -11.09
N LEU A 249 -7.96 -5.07 -9.98
CA LEU A 249 -7.28 -5.30 -8.70
C LEU A 249 -6.33 -6.50 -8.73
N VAL A 250 -6.77 -7.61 -9.34
CA VAL A 250 -5.91 -8.80 -9.53
C VAL A 250 -4.67 -8.45 -10.35
N ALA A 251 -4.83 -7.67 -11.41
CA ALA A 251 -3.72 -7.20 -12.24
C ALA A 251 -2.72 -6.35 -11.43
N ILE A 252 -3.20 -5.37 -10.67
CA ILE A 252 -2.35 -4.51 -9.82
C ILE A 252 -1.64 -5.34 -8.74
N THR A 253 -2.34 -6.27 -8.10
CA THR A 253 -1.74 -7.19 -7.11
C THR A 253 -0.64 -8.03 -7.75
N GLY A 254 -0.87 -8.55 -8.95
CA GLY A 254 0.13 -9.28 -9.74
C GLY A 254 1.38 -8.46 -10.02
N ALA A 255 1.23 -7.17 -10.35
CA ALA A 255 2.36 -6.27 -10.55
C ALA A 255 3.23 -6.12 -9.29
N PHE A 256 2.60 -5.93 -8.12
CA PHE A 256 3.34 -5.84 -6.85
C PHE A 256 4.02 -7.15 -6.48
N MET A 257 3.38 -8.30 -6.73
CA MET A 257 4.01 -9.61 -6.53
C MET A 257 5.25 -9.79 -7.42
N ILE A 258 5.19 -9.43 -8.70
CA ILE A 258 6.35 -9.47 -9.61
C ILE A 258 7.48 -8.57 -9.09
N ALA A 259 7.16 -7.36 -8.61
CA ALA A 259 8.13 -6.43 -8.04
C ALA A 259 8.81 -7.00 -6.77
N ILE A 260 8.06 -7.66 -5.88
CA ILE A 260 8.59 -8.32 -4.67
C ILE A 260 9.55 -9.46 -5.05
N LEU A 261 9.17 -10.30 -6.02
CA LEU A 261 9.98 -11.43 -6.46
C LEU A 261 11.29 -10.97 -7.13
N ASP A 262 11.24 -9.89 -7.92
CA ASP A 262 12.44 -9.31 -8.55
C ASP A 262 13.41 -8.75 -7.49
N GLY A 263 12.88 -8.15 -6.42
CA GLY A 263 13.65 -7.69 -5.27
C GLY A 263 14.41 -8.83 -4.58
N ARG A 264 13.75 -9.97 -4.35
CA ARG A 264 14.39 -11.17 -3.75
C ARG A 264 15.50 -11.75 -4.61
N ALA A 265 15.31 -11.82 -5.92
CA ALA A 265 16.32 -12.35 -6.85
C ALA A 265 17.59 -11.49 -6.91
N LYS A 266 17.53 -10.23 -6.54
CA LYS A 266 18.68 -9.31 -6.47
C LYS A 266 19.46 -9.39 -5.16
N GLU A 267 18.86 -9.85 -4.08
CA GLU A 267 19.52 -10.00 -2.77
C GLU A 267 20.29 -11.33 -2.65
N GLY A 268 19.85 -12.38 -3.33
CA GLY A 268 20.49 -13.70 -3.33
C GLY A 268 21.78 -13.79 -4.18
N ARG A 269 22.23 -12.67 -4.76
CA ARG A 269 23.45 -12.55 -5.55
C ARG A 269 24.39 -11.51 -4.95
#